data_1bc39786917f85c258c4d18b087ef559
#
_entry.id   1bc39786917f85c258c4d18b087ef559
#
_cell.length_a   1.000
_cell.length_b   1.000
_cell.length_c   1.000
_cell.angle_alpha   90.00
_cell.angle_beta   90.00
_cell.angle_gamma   90.00
#
_symmetry.space_group_name_H-M   'P 1'
#
loop_
_entity.id
_entity.type
_entity.pdbx_description
1 polymer ?
#
loop_
_entity_poly.entity_id
_entity_poly.type
_entity_poly.pdbx_seq_one_letter_code
_entity_poly.pdbx_strand_id
1 'polypeptide(L)'
;MENFNTDPKPGRLILPLVLIGMIATTYTFIQRVAENNDLEIISNEVVEEEIVEEEIVEETTSTTTTTLPEEYVSYLEEIESERIVAINLGEKVLEANQNWDDKTVTYQESKQQFDSFIEDWSNFVEILSLPGPPNKFANLVTGHEELKILVNLVYEDTVELKAGLESSDTGERRAAALDSFNSNLDSLTAKIAEIVELNLSN
;
A
#
# COMPACT_ATOMS: atom_id res chain seq x y z
N MET A 1 1.10 40.78 -43.80
CA MET A 1 -0.07 40.03 -43.26
C MET A 1 0.46 38.69 -42.77
N GLU A 2 0.68 38.61 -41.46
CA GLU A 2 1.16 37.39 -40.83
C GLU A 2 -0.04 36.50 -40.50
N ASN A 3 -0.07 35.31 -41.12
CA ASN A 3 -1.06 34.30 -40.79
C ASN A 3 -0.66 33.62 -39.47
N PHE A 4 -1.32 33.97 -38.38
CA PHE A 4 -1.26 33.22 -37.13
C PHE A 4 -1.99 31.89 -37.33
N ASN A 5 -1.21 30.82 -37.43
CA ASN A 5 -1.76 29.48 -37.40
C ASN A 5 -2.33 29.16 -36.02
N THR A 6 -3.67 29.14 -35.91
CA THR A 6 -4.43 28.97 -34.67
C THR A 6 -4.81 27.51 -34.42
N ASP A 7 -4.14 26.54 -35.03
CA ASP A 7 -4.43 25.13 -34.77
C ASP A 7 -4.08 24.75 -33.31
N PRO A 8 -5.04 24.31 -32.51
CA PRO A 8 -4.78 23.91 -31.14
C PRO A 8 -3.87 22.69 -31.09
N LYS A 9 -2.70 22.83 -30.49
CA LYS A 9 -1.77 21.71 -30.32
C LYS A 9 -2.47 20.58 -29.54
N PRO A 10 -2.52 19.34 -30.03
CA PRO A 10 -3.29 18.25 -29.46
C PRO A 10 -2.98 17.98 -27.97
N GLY A 11 -1.76 18.25 -27.51
CA GLY A 11 -1.37 18.09 -26.12
C GLY A 11 -2.09 19.02 -25.10
N ARG A 12 -2.72 20.13 -25.56
CA ARG A 12 -3.44 21.04 -24.65
C ARG A 12 -4.81 20.53 -24.21
N LEU A 13 -5.39 19.58 -24.94
CA LEU A 13 -6.69 18.99 -24.62
C LEU A 13 -6.56 17.69 -23.80
N ILE A 14 -5.41 17.01 -23.88
CA ILE A 14 -5.17 15.74 -23.18
C ILE A 14 -5.01 15.98 -21.67
N LEU A 15 -4.30 17.02 -21.26
CA LEU A 15 -4.01 17.31 -19.85
C LEU A 15 -5.27 17.51 -19.00
N PRO A 16 -6.27 18.34 -19.40
CA PRO A 16 -7.51 18.48 -18.62
C PRO A 16 -8.36 17.21 -18.63
N LEU A 17 -8.29 16.40 -19.68
CA LEU A 17 -9.06 15.16 -19.77
C LEU A 17 -8.52 14.07 -18.81
N VAL A 18 -7.18 13.97 -18.67
CA VAL A 18 -6.52 13.11 -17.69
C VAL A 18 -6.85 13.56 -16.26
N LEU A 19 -6.83 14.87 -16.00
CA LEU A 19 -7.15 15.43 -14.68
C LEU A 19 -8.61 15.15 -14.27
N ILE A 20 -9.55 15.24 -15.22
CA ILE A 20 -10.97 14.89 -14.99
C ILE A 20 -11.11 13.37 -14.73
N GLY A 21 -10.36 12.52 -15.44
CA GLY A 21 -10.33 11.08 -15.23
C GLY A 21 -9.84 10.73 -13.83
N MET A 22 -8.76 11.35 -13.35
CA MET A 22 -8.24 11.13 -11.99
C MET A 22 -9.25 11.56 -10.91
N ILE A 23 -9.90 12.71 -11.06
CA ILE A 23 -10.92 13.18 -10.11
C ILE A 23 -12.11 12.23 -10.09
N ALA A 24 -12.55 11.73 -11.24
CA ALA A 24 -13.68 10.80 -11.31
C ALA A 24 -13.37 9.44 -10.66
N THR A 25 -12.17 8.91 -10.84
CA THR A 25 -11.74 7.66 -10.18
C THR A 25 -11.62 7.80 -8.67
N THR A 26 -11.07 8.92 -8.19
CA THR A 26 -10.96 9.21 -6.76
C THR A 26 -12.35 9.36 -6.13
N TYR A 27 -13.28 10.05 -6.82
CA TYR A 27 -14.65 10.23 -6.33
C TYR A 27 -15.42 8.91 -6.22
N THR A 28 -15.32 8.03 -7.23
CA THR A 28 -15.96 6.71 -7.19
C THR A 28 -15.37 5.80 -6.12
N PHE A 29 -14.07 5.92 -5.83
CA PHE A 29 -13.42 5.19 -4.75
C PHE A 29 -13.93 5.66 -3.37
N ILE A 30 -14.00 6.97 -3.14
CA ILE A 30 -14.54 7.56 -1.89
C ILE A 30 -16.00 7.16 -1.68
N GLN A 31 -16.84 7.19 -2.73
CA GLN A 31 -18.23 6.73 -2.60
C GLN A 31 -18.33 5.24 -2.23
N ARG A 32 -17.50 4.39 -2.82
CA ARG A 32 -17.49 2.96 -2.51
C ARG A 32 -17.04 2.66 -1.08
N VAL A 33 -16.08 3.43 -0.55
CA VAL A 33 -15.67 3.33 0.85
C VAL A 33 -16.75 3.85 1.79
N ALA A 34 -17.46 4.92 1.44
CA ALA A 34 -18.58 5.45 2.22
C ALA A 34 -19.78 4.48 2.24
N GLU A 35 -20.14 3.85 1.11
CA GLU A 35 -21.21 2.87 1.04
C GLU A 35 -20.93 1.59 1.85
N ASN A 36 -19.66 1.19 1.98
CA ASN A 36 -19.28 0.05 2.81
C ASN A 36 -19.29 0.35 4.32
N ASN A 37 -19.28 1.62 4.72
CA ASN A 37 -19.36 2.03 6.12
C ASN A 37 -20.78 2.27 6.64
N ASP A 38 -21.81 2.19 5.78
CA ASP A 38 -23.22 2.36 6.16
C ASP A 38 -23.92 1.03 6.53
N LEU A 39 -23.18 -0.03 6.82
CA LEU A 39 -23.74 -1.27 7.32
C LEU A 39 -23.75 -1.28 8.85
N GLU A 40 -24.97 -1.11 9.39
CA GLU A 40 -25.46 -1.51 10.69
C GLU A 40 -25.26 -0.56 11.88
N ILE A 41 -26.04 0.52 11.87
CA ILE A 41 -26.65 0.97 13.15
C ILE A 41 -27.95 0.20 13.29
N ILE A 42 -27.92 -0.95 13.97
CA ILE A 42 -29.14 -1.62 14.43
C ILE A 42 -29.68 -0.80 15.59
N SER A 43 -30.76 -0.08 15.30
CA SER A 43 -31.61 0.59 16.29
C SER A 43 -32.25 -0.46 17.19
N ASN A 44 -31.86 -0.54 18.45
CA ASN A 44 -32.56 -1.28 19.48
C ASN A 44 -33.83 -0.53 19.82
N GLU A 45 -34.94 -0.95 19.25
CA GLU A 45 -36.28 -0.57 19.68
C GLU A 45 -36.63 -1.37 20.95
N VAL A 46 -36.82 -0.66 22.04
CA VAL A 46 -37.25 -1.20 23.33
C VAL A 46 -38.72 -1.64 23.22
N VAL A 47 -38.98 -2.93 23.28
CA VAL A 47 -40.32 -3.47 23.55
C VAL A 47 -40.38 -3.91 25.00
N GLU A 48 -41.19 -3.19 25.78
CA GLU A 48 -41.63 -3.57 27.12
C GLU A 48 -42.66 -4.70 26.97
N GLU A 49 -42.37 -5.90 27.46
CA GLU A 49 -43.41 -6.91 27.79
C GLU A 49 -43.02 -7.70 29.05
N GLU A 50 -43.84 -7.52 29.99
CA GLU A 50 -44.43 -8.30 31.10
C GLU A 50 -43.71 -9.56 31.63
N ILE A 51 -43.50 -9.52 32.91
CA ILE A 51 -42.86 -10.48 33.82
C ILE A 51 -43.66 -11.77 33.90
N VAL A 52 -43.03 -12.90 33.61
CA VAL A 52 -43.38 -14.22 34.15
C VAL A 52 -42.14 -14.83 34.80
N GLU A 53 -42.24 -15.00 36.13
CA GLU A 53 -41.24 -15.66 36.98
C GLU A 53 -41.17 -17.15 36.61
N GLU A 54 -40.06 -17.58 36.00
CA GLU A 54 -39.66 -18.99 35.98
C GLU A 54 -38.17 -19.05 36.31
N GLU A 55 -37.87 -19.73 37.40
CA GLU A 55 -36.53 -19.91 37.98
C GLU A 55 -35.69 -20.78 36.99
N ILE A 56 -34.91 -20.17 36.13
CA ILE A 56 -33.94 -20.83 35.26
C ILE A 56 -32.54 -20.53 35.82
N VAL A 57 -31.85 -21.59 36.21
CA VAL A 57 -30.43 -21.59 36.56
C VAL A 57 -29.66 -20.96 35.38
N GLU A 58 -29.23 -19.72 35.52
CA GLU A 58 -28.38 -19.02 34.58
C GLU A 58 -26.97 -19.65 34.60
N GLU A 59 -26.70 -20.49 33.61
CA GLU A 59 -25.35 -20.70 33.14
C GLU A 59 -24.88 -19.39 32.48
N THR A 60 -24.22 -18.55 33.27
CA THR A 60 -23.67 -17.26 32.78
C THR A 60 -22.54 -17.58 31.81
N THR A 61 -22.88 -17.73 30.55
CA THR A 61 -21.88 -17.73 29.48
C THR A 61 -21.36 -16.29 29.37
N SER A 62 -20.37 -15.97 30.17
CA SER A 62 -19.64 -14.71 30.08
C SER A 62 -18.93 -14.66 28.73
N THR A 63 -19.56 -14.09 27.73
CA THR A 63 -18.89 -13.76 26.45
C THR A 63 -17.94 -12.61 26.74
N THR A 64 -16.72 -12.95 27.14
CA THR A 64 -15.65 -11.98 27.31
C THR A 64 -15.28 -11.48 25.90
N THR A 65 -15.87 -10.38 25.46
CA THR A 65 -15.39 -9.68 24.25
C THR A 65 -14.01 -9.16 24.60
N THR A 66 -12.98 -9.89 24.21
CA THR A 66 -11.59 -9.49 24.40
C THR A 66 -11.30 -8.38 23.40
N THR A 67 -11.49 -7.13 23.82
CA THR A 67 -11.07 -5.97 23.03
C THR A 67 -9.55 -6.02 22.94
N LEU A 68 -8.99 -6.01 21.71
CA LEU A 68 -7.56 -5.95 21.50
C LEU A 68 -6.97 -4.71 22.17
N PRO A 69 -5.76 -4.79 22.75
CA PRO A 69 -5.10 -3.62 23.32
C PRO A 69 -4.93 -2.51 22.29
N GLU A 70 -5.12 -1.25 22.68
CA GLU A 70 -5.02 -0.09 21.80
C GLU A 70 -3.67 -0.04 21.04
N GLU A 71 -2.57 -0.32 21.73
CA GLU A 71 -1.22 -0.39 21.13
C GLU A 71 -1.11 -1.45 20.01
N TYR A 72 -1.87 -2.53 20.11
CA TYR A 72 -1.93 -3.59 19.12
C TYR A 72 -2.67 -3.12 17.86
N VAL A 73 -3.84 -2.51 18.06
CA VAL A 73 -4.65 -1.96 16.97
C VAL A 73 -3.90 -0.85 16.24
N SER A 74 -3.30 0.09 16.99
CA SER A 74 -2.52 1.20 16.44
C SER A 74 -1.37 0.71 15.56
N TYR A 75 -0.65 -0.33 15.98
CA TYR A 75 0.41 -0.91 15.17
C TYR A 75 -0.13 -1.51 13.85
N LEU A 76 -1.27 -2.22 13.90
CA LEU A 76 -1.86 -2.80 12.68
C LEU A 76 -2.33 -1.73 11.69
N GLU A 77 -2.92 -0.64 12.19
CA GLU A 77 -3.33 0.50 11.36
C GLU A 77 -2.12 1.19 10.71
N GLU A 78 -1.04 1.37 11.46
CA GLU A 78 0.22 1.93 10.94
C GLU A 78 0.79 1.05 9.83
N ILE A 79 0.93 -0.24 10.07
CA ILE A 79 1.47 -1.19 9.07
C ILE A 79 0.58 -1.28 7.82
N GLU A 80 -0.74 -1.22 7.94
CA GLU A 80 -1.63 -1.18 6.78
C GLU A 80 -1.46 0.13 5.98
N SER A 81 -1.23 1.25 6.65
CA SER A 81 -0.88 2.50 5.99
C SER A 81 0.43 2.37 5.19
N GLU A 82 1.44 1.73 5.77
CA GLU A 82 2.73 1.48 5.10
C GLU A 82 2.59 0.55 3.88
N ARG A 83 1.63 -0.37 3.87
CA ARG A 83 1.33 -1.20 2.69
C ARG A 83 0.95 -0.34 1.48
N ILE A 84 0.13 0.69 1.69
CA ILE A 84 -0.28 1.61 0.63
C ILE A 84 0.92 2.40 0.12
N VAL A 85 1.82 2.82 1.01
CA VAL A 85 3.06 3.51 0.63
C VAL A 85 3.94 2.59 -0.23
N ALA A 86 4.14 1.33 0.19
CA ALA A 86 4.94 0.35 -0.56
C ALA A 86 4.39 0.11 -1.98
N ILE A 87 3.08 -0.06 -2.12
CA ILE A 87 2.41 -0.23 -3.42
C ILE A 87 2.68 0.99 -4.31
N ASN A 88 2.45 2.21 -3.79
CA ASN A 88 2.64 3.44 -4.56
C ASN A 88 4.10 3.65 -4.99
N LEU A 89 5.08 3.31 -4.13
CA LEU A 89 6.50 3.37 -4.49
C LEU A 89 6.84 2.33 -5.56
N GLY A 90 6.31 1.11 -5.42
CA GLY A 90 6.48 0.04 -6.38
C GLY A 90 5.95 0.41 -7.77
N GLU A 91 4.73 0.92 -7.85
CA GLU A 91 4.11 1.36 -9.10
C GLU A 91 4.96 2.42 -9.83
N LYS A 92 5.54 3.38 -9.11
CA LYS A 92 6.42 4.40 -9.68
C LYS A 92 7.69 3.78 -10.30
N VAL A 93 8.30 2.80 -9.64
CA VAL A 93 9.48 2.10 -10.16
C VAL A 93 9.12 1.33 -11.44
N LEU A 94 7.99 0.62 -11.43
CA LEU A 94 7.51 -0.15 -12.59
C LEU A 94 7.17 0.76 -13.78
N GLU A 95 6.49 1.87 -13.53
CA GLU A 95 6.18 2.87 -14.55
C GLU A 95 7.44 3.47 -15.16
N ALA A 96 8.44 3.83 -14.34
CA ALA A 96 9.71 4.37 -14.83
C ALA A 96 10.48 3.34 -15.67
N ASN A 97 10.48 2.06 -15.24
CA ASN A 97 11.07 0.98 -16.03
C ASN A 97 10.37 0.81 -17.38
N GLN A 98 9.01 0.85 -17.40
CA GLN A 98 8.24 0.77 -18.64
C GLN A 98 8.51 1.97 -19.55
N ASN A 99 8.56 3.19 -19.00
CA ASN A 99 8.87 4.41 -19.75
C ASN A 99 10.25 4.35 -20.43
N TRP A 100 11.22 3.72 -19.78
CA TRP A 100 12.53 3.46 -20.37
C TRP A 100 12.44 2.47 -21.53
N ASP A 101 11.71 1.35 -21.37
CA ASP A 101 11.54 0.34 -22.43
C ASP A 101 10.81 0.91 -23.65
N ASP A 102 9.80 1.74 -23.42
CA ASP A 102 9.03 2.44 -24.47
C ASP A 102 9.79 3.62 -25.09
N LYS A 103 10.98 3.95 -24.58
CA LYS A 103 11.82 5.08 -25.03
C LYS A 103 11.09 6.43 -24.94
N THR A 104 10.21 6.60 -23.96
CA THR A 104 9.49 7.83 -23.70
C THR A 104 10.30 8.81 -22.86
N VAL A 105 11.36 8.34 -22.21
CA VAL A 105 12.29 9.12 -21.39
C VAL A 105 13.72 8.97 -21.89
N THR A 106 14.55 9.98 -21.63
CA THR A 106 15.98 9.92 -21.90
C THR A 106 16.73 9.13 -20.83
N TYR A 107 17.94 8.68 -21.15
CA TYR A 107 18.81 8.01 -20.16
C TYR A 107 19.02 8.84 -18.89
N GLN A 108 19.23 10.16 -19.03
CA GLN A 108 19.45 11.04 -17.88
C GLN A 108 18.21 11.18 -17.03
N GLU A 109 17.03 11.29 -17.63
CA GLU A 109 15.76 11.35 -16.92
C GLU A 109 15.49 10.05 -16.16
N SER A 110 15.67 8.89 -16.83
CA SER A 110 15.50 7.59 -16.21
C SER A 110 16.46 7.41 -15.03
N LYS A 111 17.74 7.77 -15.20
CA LYS A 111 18.73 7.70 -14.14
C LYS A 111 18.32 8.56 -12.91
N GLN A 112 17.86 9.79 -13.13
CA GLN A 112 17.38 10.67 -12.06
C GLN A 112 16.16 10.12 -11.35
N GLN A 113 15.23 9.49 -12.09
CA GLN A 113 14.07 8.83 -11.48
C GLN A 113 14.50 7.69 -10.56
N PHE A 114 15.40 6.81 -11.00
CA PHE A 114 15.90 5.73 -10.16
C PHE A 114 16.72 6.22 -8.96
N ASP A 115 17.47 7.33 -9.09
CA ASP A 115 18.14 7.96 -7.96
C ASP A 115 17.12 8.40 -6.88
N SER A 116 15.99 9.00 -7.30
CA SER A 116 14.92 9.38 -6.38
C SER A 116 14.23 8.17 -5.74
N PHE A 117 13.98 7.11 -6.49
CA PHE A 117 13.34 5.91 -5.94
C PHE A 117 14.24 5.19 -4.92
N ILE A 118 15.54 5.16 -5.14
CA ILE A 118 16.51 4.63 -4.16
C ILE A 118 16.44 5.43 -2.85
N GLU A 119 16.34 6.76 -2.93
CA GLU A 119 16.15 7.62 -1.76
C GLU A 119 14.80 7.35 -1.07
N ASP A 120 13.71 7.27 -1.84
CA ASP A 120 12.38 6.99 -1.32
C ASP A 120 12.31 5.62 -0.62
N TRP A 121 12.87 4.57 -1.22
CA TRP A 121 12.94 3.23 -0.61
C TRP A 121 13.88 3.18 0.60
N SER A 122 14.99 3.92 0.59
CA SER A 122 15.87 4.05 1.77
C SER A 122 15.14 4.67 2.95
N ASN A 123 14.37 5.74 2.71
CA ASN A 123 13.55 6.37 3.73
C ASN A 123 12.45 5.40 4.24
N PHE A 124 11.86 4.62 3.35
CA PHE A 124 10.85 3.63 3.73
C PHE A 124 11.43 2.48 4.57
N VAL A 125 12.67 2.03 4.27
CA VAL A 125 13.41 1.09 5.12
C VAL A 125 13.61 1.67 6.53
N GLU A 126 13.94 2.95 6.65
CA GLU A 126 14.09 3.61 7.96
C GLU A 126 12.75 3.65 8.72
N ILE A 127 11.65 3.99 8.06
CA ILE A 127 10.31 4.03 8.66
C ILE A 127 9.93 2.65 9.21
N LEU A 128 10.05 1.59 8.42
CA LEU A 128 9.75 0.22 8.86
C LEU A 128 10.74 -0.33 9.90
N SER A 129 11.88 0.32 10.08
CA SER A 129 12.86 -0.05 11.12
C SER A 129 12.56 0.57 12.48
N LEU A 130 11.67 1.57 12.58
CA LEU A 130 11.31 2.33 13.77
C LEU A 130 9.85 2.07 14.18
N PRO A 131 9.51 2.35 15.45
CA PRO A 131 9.66 1.32 16.47
C PRO A 131 8.75 0.15 16.11
N GLY A 132 9.28 -1.06 16.14
CA GLY A 132 8.50 -2.28 15.96
C GLY A 132 7.37 -2.42 16.98
N PRO A 133 6.52 -3.45 16.83
CA PRO A 133 5.40 -3.70 17.73
C PRO A 133 5.89 -3.93 19.17
N PRO A 134 5.03 -3.67 20.18
CA PRO A 134 5.39 -3.93 21.56
C PRO A 134 5.86 -5.38 21.78
N ASN A 135 6.95 -5.57 22.51
CA ASN A 135 7.59 -6.89 22.72
C ASN A 135 6.66 -7.96 23.35
N LYS A 136 5.58 -7.52 24.00
CA LYS A 136 4.57 -8.43 24.56
C LYS A 136 3.76 -9.20 23.49
N PHE A 137 3.83 -8.78 22.21
CA PHE A 137 3.15 -9.41 21.09
C PHE A 137 4.15 -10.14 20.18
N ALA A 138 4.60 -11.32 20.62
CA ALA A 138 5.67 -12.06 19.97
C ALA A 138 5.39 -12.40 18.49
N ASN A 139 4.14 -12.66 18.11
CA ASN A 139 3.72 -12.92 16.74
C ASN A 139 3.93 -11.68 15.83
N LEU A 140 3.58 -10.49 16.34
CA LEU A 140 3.81 -9.24 15.60
C LEU A 140 5.30 -8.92 15.48
N VAL A 141 6.08 -9.16 16.54
CA VAL A 141 7.54 -8.95 16.52
C VAL A 141 8.19 -9.80 15.43
N THR A 142 7.83 -11.09 15.34
CA THR A 142 8.36 -11.98 14.31
C THR A 142 7.96 -11.51 12.91
N GLY A 143 6.69 -11.17 12.69
CA GLY A 143 6.22 -10.65 11.41
C GLY A 143 6.90 -9.34 11.01
N HIS A 144 7.12 -8.45 11.97
CA HIS A 144 7.80 -7.18 11.74
C HIS A 144 9.28 -7.36 11.34
N GLU A 145 10.00 -8.31 11.94
CA GLU A 145 11.37 -8.62 11.53
C GLU A 145 11.43 -9.20 10.10
N GLU A 146 10.42 -9.98 9.70
CA GLU A 146 10.30 -10.45 8.31
C GLU A 146 10.02 -9.30 7.34
N LEU A 147 9.18 -8.31 7.72
CA LEU A 147 8.95 -7.10 6.91
C LEU A 147 10.24 -6.30 6.70
N LYS A 148 11.06 -6.15 7.73
CA LYS A 148 12.36 -5.46 7.62
C LYS A 148 13.30 -6.14 6.61
N ILE A 149 13.28 -7.46 6.54
CA ILE A 149 14.05 -8.20 5.55
C ILE A 149 13.49 -7.93 4.14
N LEU A 150 12.18 -8.05 3.96
CA LEU A 150 11.54 -7.88 2.66
C LEU A 150 11.69 -6.47 2.09
N VAL A 151 11.54 -5.42 2.91
CA VAL A 151 11.73 -4.04 2.45
C VAL A 151 13.17 -3.77 2.03
N ASN A 152 14.17 -4.34 2.73
CA ASN A 152 15.56 -4.24 2.32
C ASN A 152 15.81 -4.93 0.97
N LEU A 153 15.19 -6.09 0.71
CA LEU A 153 15.30 -6.76 -0.59
C LEU A 153 14.73 -5.88 -1.73
N VAL A 154 13.56 -5.25 -1.53
CA VAL A 154 12.97 -4.33 -2.53
C VAL A 154 13.87 -3.11 -2.76
N TYR A 155 14.46 -2.57 -1.71
CA TYR A 155 15.45 -1.50 -1.82
C TYR A 155 16.68 -1.93 -2.63
N GLU A 156 17.26 -3.10 -2.33
CA GLU A 156 18.42 -3.64 -3.05
C GLU A 156 18.09 -3.90 -4.53
N ASP A 157 16.90 -4.43 -4.84
CA ASP A 157 16.43 -4.63 -6.21
C ASP A 157 16.29 -3.30 -6.97
N THR A 158 15.84 -2.23 -6.28
CA THR A 158 15.76 -0.89 -6.89
C THR A 158 17.15 -0.36 -7.25
N VAL A 159 18.16 -0.61 -6.40
CA VAL A 159 19.57 -0.30 -6.69
C VAL A 159 20.08 -1.11 -7.87
N GLU A 160 19.75 -2.40 -7.93
CA GLU A 160 20.14 -3.27 -9.06
C GLU A 160 19.45 -2.90 -10.37
N LEU A 161 18.20 -2.45 -10.34
CA LEU A 161 17.50 -1.89 -11.51
C LEU A 161 18.26 -0.71 -12.11
N LYS A 162 18.71 0.23 -11.27
CA LYS A 162 19.55 1.35 -11.71
C LYS A 162 20.89 0.86 -12.25
N ALA A 163 21.55 -0.05 -11.55
CA ALA A 163 22.80 -0.62 -12.00
C ALA A 163 22.67 -1.36 -13.34
N GLY A 164 21.53 -2.04 -13.57
CA GLY A 164 21.17 -2.63 -14.85
C GLY A 164 20.94 -1.60 -15.95
N LEU A 165 20.32 -0.46 -15.63
CA LEU A 165 20.18 0.67 -16.56
C LEU A 165 21.54 1.25 -16.98
N GLU A 166 22.50 1.31 -16.07
CA GLU A 166 23.85 1.83 -16.30
C GLU A 166 24.80 0.78 -16.91
N SER A 167 24.37 -0.47 -16.99
CA SER A 167 25.15 -1.58 -17.56
C SER A 167 25.30 -1.46 -19.07
N SER A 168 26.42 -1.97 -19.59
CA SER A 168 26.67 -2.11 -21.02
C SER A 168 26.18 -3.43 -21.61
N ASP A 169 25.49 -4.26 -20.82
CA ASP A 169 24.90 -5.51 -21.26
C ASP A 169 23.69 -5.30 -22.18
N THR A 170 23.08 -6.39 -22.63
CA THR A 170 21.88 -6.37 -23.48
C THR A 170 20.58 -6.12 -22.69
N GLY A 171 20.66 -5.70 -21.41
CA GLY A 171 19.53 -5.48 -20.51
C GLY A 171 19.18 -6.70 -19.66
N GLU A 172 19.98 -7.76 -19.68
CA GLU A 172 19.74 -8.99 -18.91
C GLU A 172 19.78 -8.73 -17.40
N ARG A 173 20.75 -7.90 -16.95
CA ARG A 173 20.87 -7.52 -15.54
C ARG A 173 19.62 -6.77 -15.05
N ARG A 174 19.13 -5.81 -15.84
CA ARG A 174 17.94 -5.04 -15.50
C ARG A 174 16.67 -5.91 -15.51
N ALA A 175 16.55 -6.83 -16.48
CA ALA A 175 15.43 -7.77 -16.52
C ALA A 175 15.40 -8.68 -15.28
N ALA A 176 16.55 -9.24 -14.88
CA ALA A 176 16.65 -10.06 -13.69
C ALA A 176 16.32 -9.26 -12.40
N ALA A 177 16.80 -8.01 -12.32
CA ALA A 177 16.48 -7.13 -11.20
C ALA A 177 14.98 -6.77 -11.14
N LEU A 178 14.33 -6.60 -12.30
CA LEU A 178 12.89 -6.34 -12.39
C LEU A 178 12.06 -7.54 -11.91
N ASP A 179 12.45 -8.75 -12.31
CA ASP A 179 11.77 -9.98 -11.85
C ASP A 179 11.91 -10.14 -10.33
N SER A 180 13.12 -9.88 -9.78
CA SER A 180 13.37 -9.91 -8.34
C SER A 180 12.56 -8.84 -7.61
N PHE A 181 12.57 -7.60 -8.10
CA PHE A 181 11.79 -6.49 -7.55
C PHE A 181 10.30 -6.81 -7.45
N ASN A 182 9.69 -7.30 -8.53
CA ASN A 182 8.28 -7.69 -8.53
C ASN A 182 7.99 -8.77 -7.47
N SER A 183 8.81 -9.82 -7.43
CA SER A 183 8.64 -10.92 -6.47
C SER A 183 8.77 -10.46 -5.02
N ASN A 184 9.73 -9.58 -4.73
CA ASN A 184 9.97 -9.08 -3.37
C ASN A 184 8.92 -8.05 -2.97
N LEU A 185 8.45 -7.19 -3.89
CA LEU A 185 7.35 -6.26 -3.64
C LEU A 185 6.03 -6.99 -3.34
N ASP A 186 5.71 -8.02 -4.13
CA ASP A 186 4.54 -8.87 -3.89
C ASP A 186 4.65 -9.57 -2.52
N SER A 187 5.84 -10.07 -2.17
CA SER A 187 6.08 -10.71 -0.88
C SER A 187 5.95 -9.73 0.29
N LEU A 188 6.46 -8.50 0.15
CA LEU A 188 6.34 -7.43 1.15
C LEU A 188 4.88 -7.06 1.40
N THR A 189 4.13 -6.77 0.33
CA THR A 189 2.73 -6.36 0.43
C THR A 189 1.83 -7.49 0.94
N ALA A 190 2.08 -8.73 0.54
CA ALA A 190 1.39 -9.91 1.05
C ALA A 190 1.69 -10.16 2.53
N LYS A 191 2.94 -9.97 2.99
CA LYS A 191 3.30 -10.13 4.40
C LYS A 191 2.63 -9.08 5.28
N ILE A 192 2.52 -7.83 4.82
CA ILE A 192 1.78 -6.80 5.55
C ILE A 192 0.31 -7.21 5.67
N ALA A 193 -0.33 -7.62 4.58
CA ALA A 193 -1.72 -8.07 4.59
C ALA A 193 -1.91 -9.28 5.53
N GLU A 194 -1.01 -10.25 5.52
CA GLU A 194 -1.02 -11.40 6.44
C GLU A 194 -1.00 -10.94 7.92
N ILE A 195 -0.10 -10.02 8.28
CA ILE A 195 -0.01 -9.50 9.65
C ILE A 195 -1.32 -8.83 10.06
N VAL A 196 -1.91 -8.02 9.19
CA VAL A 196 -3.16 -7.31 9.47
C VAL A 196 -4.33 -8.28 9.58
N GLU A 197 -4.53 -9.16 8.59
CA GLU A 197 -5.67 -10.08 8.52
C GLU A 197 -5.68 -11.14 9.63
N LEU A 198 -4.55 -11.79 9.90
CA LEU A 198 -4.44 -12.81 10.96
C LEU A 198 -4.73 -12.25 12.35
N ASN A 199 -4.49 -10.97 12.56
CA ASN A 199 -4.58 -10.34 13.86
C ASN A 199 -5.91 -9.58 14.08
N LEU A 200 -6.67 -9.28 13.02
CA LEU A 200 -8.03 -8.75 13.13
C LEU A 200 -9.09 -9.85 13.25
N SER A 201 -8.73 -11.10 12.93
CA SER A 201 -9.66 -12.25 12.92
C SER A 201 -9.72 -13.02 14.25
N ASN A 202 -8.91 -12.64 15.25
CA ASN A 202 -8.85 -13.22 16.59
C ASN A 202 -9.43 -12.29 17.65
#